data_800ab573fee753131e2325dab0fdbc41
#
_entry.id   800ab573fee753131e2325dab0fdbc41
#
_cell.length_a   1.000
_cell.length_b   1.000
_cell.length_c   1.000
_cell.angle_alpha   90.00
_cell.angle_beta   90.00
_cell.angle_gamma   90.00
#
_symmetry.space_group_name_H-M   'P 1'
#
loop_
_entity.id
_entity.type
_entity.pdbx_description
1 polymer ?
#
loop_
_entity_poly.entity_id
_entity_poly.type
_entity_poly.pdbx_seq_one_letter_code
_entity_poly.pdbx_strand_id
1 'polypeptide(L)'
;MKKNILIATGGSGGHIIPAIVFYELLKKKFNLSISSDSRGSNFIDYKKYDLTLIETPKIFVNLFMLPINMIIVFILTIKSIYFLKKKKIDLILTTGGYAPVPVCLACIILRKKLYIYEPNFVIGRSNKFFLVHCHKIFCHTKKIKNYPSKYKDKMHIIAPIV
;
A
#
# COMPACT_ATOMS: atom_id res chain seq x y z
N MET A 1 9.00 -7.65 21.71
CA MET A 1 8.85 -6.32 21.06
C MET A 1 7.69 -6.35 20.07
N LYS A 2 6.88 -5.28 19.99
CA LYS A 2 5.84 -5.15 18.98
C LYS A 2 6.48 -4.96 17.59
N LYS A 3 5.92 -5.58 16.54
CA LYS A 3 6.36 -5.34 15.16
C LYS A 3 5.93 -3.96 14.67
N ASN A 4 6.75 -3.34 13.83
CA ASN A 4 6.48 -2.07 13.19
C ASN A 4 5.85 -2.31 11.81
N ILE A 5 4.63 -1.85 11.62
CA ILE A 5 3.87 -2.03 10.37
C ILE A 5 3.63 -0.67 9.72
N LEU A 6 3.93 -0.57 8.44
CA LEU A 6 3.53 0.57 7.63
C LEU A 6 2.28 0.23 6.82
N ILE A 7 1.23 1.04 6.98
CA ILE A 7 0.04 0.98 6.13
C ILE A 7 0.23 1.99 5.01
N ALA A 8 0.46 1.49 3.79
CA ALA A 8 0.70 2.33 2.62
C ALA A 8 -0.59 2.48 1.80
N THR A 9 -1.05 3.71 1.67
CA THR A 9 -2.33 4.06 1.03
C THR A 9 -2.21 5.35 0.24
N GLY A 10 -3.29 5.80 -0.40
CA GLY A 10 -3.34 7.12 -1.03
C GLY A 10 -4.41 7.25 -2.10
N GLY A 11 -4.57 8.48 -2.58
CA GLY A 11 -5.50 8.84 -3.64
C GLY A 11 -6.90 9.14 -3.14
N SER A 12 -7.82 8.20 -3.18
CA SER A 12 -9.24 8.41 -2.82
C SER A 12 -9.62 7.79 -1.48
N GLY A 13 -10.75 8.25 -0.92
CA GLY A 13 -11.32 7.71 0.31
C GLY A 13 -11.52 6.18 0.29
N GLY A 14 -11.75 5.58 -0.88
CA GLY A 14 -11.90 4.13 -1.03
C GLY A 14 -10.66 3.32 -0.62
N HIS A 15 -9.46 3.92 -0.66
CA HIS A 15 -8.24 3.32 -0.15
C HIS A 15 -7.90 3.77 1.28
N ILE A 16 -8.22 5.03 1.60
CA ILE A 16 -7.87 5.64 2.88
C ILE A 16 -8.71 5.08 4.02
N ILE A 17 -10.02 4.98 3.84
CA ILE A 17 -10.92 4.47 4.90
C ILE A 17 -10.50 3.08 5.37
N PRO A 18 -10.28 2.10 4.48
CA PRO A 18 -9.74 0.80 4.90
C PRO A 18 -8.40 0.90 5.63
N ALA A 19 -7.51 1.79 5.22
CA ALA A 19 -6.22 1.97 5.88
C ALA A 19 -6.38 2.45 7.33
N ILE A 20 -7.30 3.42 7.57
CA ILE A 20 -7.64 3.90 8.91
C ILE A 20 -8.25 2.77 9.75
N VAL A 21 -9.18 2.00 9.19
CA VAL A 21 -9.80 0.87 9.90
C VAL A 21 -8.75 -0.18 10.29
N PHE A 22 -7.84 -0.54 9.38
CA PHE A 22 -6.72 -1.44 9.72
C PHE A 22 -5.85 -0.85 10.83
N TYR A 23 -5.57 0.46 10.80
CA TYR A 23 -4.79 1.09 11.85
C TYR A 23 -5.49 0.94 13.20
N GLU A 24 -6.78 1.27 13.29
CA GLU A 24 -7.55 1.17 14.55
C GLU A 24 -7.62 -0.26 15.08
N LEU A 25 -7.82 -1.25 14.19
CA LEU A 25 -7.87 -2.66 14.58
C LEU A 25 -6.53 -3.20 15.08
N LEU A 26 -5.42 -2.73 14.52
CA LEU A 26 -4.09 -3.30 14.75
C LEU A 26 -3.26 -2.55 15.81
N LYS A 27 -3.58 -1.28 16.14
CA LYS A 27 -2.78 -0.42 17.03
C LYS A 27 -2.52 -0.97 18.43
N LYS A 28 -3.40 -1.83 18.95
CA LYS A 28 -3.18 -2.46 20.26
C LYS A 28 -2.04 -3.50 20.23
N LYS A 29 -1.83 -4.16 19.09
CA LYS A 29 -0.88 -5.29 18.95
C LYS A 29 0.44 -4.89 18.28
N PHE A 30 0.45 -3.83 17.46
CA PHE A 30 1.57 -3.42 16.62
C PHE A 30 1.87 -1.93 16.76
N ASN A 31 3.10 -1.54 16.44
CA ASN A 31 3.45 -0.14 16.21
C ASN A 31 3.11 0.21 14.77
N LEU A 32 2.27 1.19 14.56
CA LEU A 32 1.72 1.51 13.24
C LEU A 32 2.13 2.90 12.79
N SER A 33 2.38 3.02 11.50
CA SER A 33 2.48 4.30 10.79
C SER A 33 1.72 4.21 9.46
N ILE A 34 1.33 5.35 8.91
CA ILE A 34 0.64 5.45 7.62
C ILE A 34 1.54 6.21 6.66
N SER A 35 1.59 5.80 5.39
CA SER A 35 2.10 6.65 4.31
C SER A 35 0.99 6.91 3.29
N SER A 36 0.90 8.17 2.83
CA SER A 36 -0.10 8.61 1.85
C SER A 36 0.43 9.74 0.99
N ASP A 37 -0.29 10.09 -0.08
CA ASP A 37 -0.10 11.33 -0.82
C ASP A 37 -0.92 12.48 -0.22
N SER A 38 -0.70 13.72 -0.68
CA SER A 38 -1.44 14.90 -0.20
C SER A 38 -2.95 14.80 -0.36
N ARG A 39 -3.43 14.11 -1.39
CA ARG A 39 -4.87 13.93 -1.60
C ARG A 39 -5.48 12.98 -0.57
N GLY A 40 -4.77 11.92 -0.24
CA GLY A 40 -5.19 10.98 0.79
C GLY A 40 -5.09 11.56 2.19
N SER A 41 -4.09 12.41 2.43
CA SER A 41 -3.85 13.02 3.74
C SER A 41 -5.02 13.90 4.22
N ASN A 42 -5.81 14.47 3.31
CA ASN A 42 -7.00 15.26 3.66
C ASN A 42 -8.06 14.47 4.45
N PHE A 43 -7.99 13.13 4.40
CA PHE A 43 -8.88 12.23 5.14
C PHE A 43 -8.26 11.67 6.42
N ILE A 44 -7.01 12.08 6.76
CA ILE A 44 -6.25 11.49 7.87
C ILE A 44 -5.91 12.59 8.88
N ASP A 45 -6.33 12.41 10.12
CA ASP A 45 -6.00 13.33 11.21
C ASP A 45 -4.52 13.14 11.63
N TYR A 46 -3.68 14.13 11.33
CA TYR A 46 -2.25 14.16 11.68
C TYR A 46 -1.99 14.11 13.20
N LYS A 47 -2.93 14.53 14.02
CA LYS A 47 -2.79 14.50 15.47
C LYS A 47 -2.97 13.09 16.03
N LYS A 48 -3.74 12.27 15.29
CA LYS A 48 -4.11 10.92 15.73
C LYS A 48 -3.21 9.84 15.12
N TYR A 49 -2.68 10.06 13.92
CA TYR A 49 -1.97 9.03 13.15
C TYR A 49 -0.54 9.47 12.81
N ASP A 50 0.43 8.56 12.98
CA ASP A 50 1.82 8.77 12.51
C ASP A 50 1.84 8.69 10.97
N LEU A 51 1.63 9.84 10.33
CA LEU A 51 1.52 9.98 8.88
C LEU A 51 2.81 10.47 8.25
N THR A 52 3.21 9.84 7.16
CA THR A 52 4.32 10.28 6.29
C THR A 52 3.81 10.52 4.88
N LEU A 53 4.08 11.70 4.31
CA LEU A 53 3.68 12.03 2.95
C LEU A 53 4.72 11.55 1.93
N ILE A 54 4.23 10.91 0.87
CA ILE A 54 5.01 10.43 -0.28
C ILE A 54 4.26 10.79 -1.55
N GLU A 55 4.67 11.89 -2.18
CA GLU A 55 4.02 12.42 -3.38
C GLU A 55 4.40 11.64 -4.63
N THR A 56 3.62 10.63 -4.94
CA THR A 56 3.84 9.77 -6.11
C THR A 56 3.10 10.32 -7.33
N PRO A 57 3.78 10.52 -8.47
CA PRO A 57 3.14 11.00 -9.68
C PRO A 57 2.17 9.94 -10.25
N LYS A 58 1.15 10.39 -10.97
CA LYS A 58 0.25 9.52 -11.72
C LYS A 58 0.97 8.98 -12.95
N ILE A 59 1.51 7.77 -12.86
CA ILE A 59 2.43 7.18 -13.85
C ILE A 59 1.81 7.08 -15.25
N PHE A 60 0.53 6.74 -15.36
CA PHE A 60 -0.12 6.39 -16.63
C PHE A 60 -1.12 7.43 -17.17
N VAL A 61 -1.04 8.68 -16.74
CA VAL A 61 -1.97 9.72 -17.21
C VAL A 61 -1.48 10.38 -18.50
N ASN A 62 -0.17 10.55 -18.66
CA ASN A 62 0.43 11.16 -19.83
C ASN A 62 1.65 10.33 -20.27
N LEU A 63 1.58 9.77 -21.47
CA LEU A 63 2.63 8.89 -22.00
C LEU A 63 3.95 9.65 -22.25
N PHE A 64 3.89 10.94 -22.64
CA PHE A 64 5.08 11.78 -22.80
C PHE A 64 5.82 12.05 -21.49
N MET A 65 5.10 12.08 -20.36
CA MET A 65 5.68 12.27 -19.04
C MET A 65 6.16 10.94 -18.40
N LEU A 66 5.95 9.81 -19.07
CA LEU A 66 6.28 8.49 -18.53
C LEU A 66 7.75 8.37 -18.11
N PRO A 67 8.77 8.78 -18.91
CA PRO A 67 10.18 8.67 -18.50
C PRO A 67 10.48 9.49 -17.25
N ILE A 68 9.95 10.72 -17.17
CA ILE A 68 10.14 11.62 -16.02
C ILE A 68 9.47 11.01 -14.78
N ASN A 69 8.24 10.52 -14.92
CA ASN A 69 7.52 9.88 -13.82
C ASN A 69 8.25 8.63 -13.31
N MET A 70 8.87 7.85 -14.18
CA MET A 70 9.69 6.70 -13.79
C MET A 70 10.92 7.10 -12.98
N ILE A 71 11.62 8.18 -13.38
CA ILE A 71 12.74 8.73 -12.61
C ILE A 71 12.27 9.21 -11.23
N ILE A 72 11.15 9.92 -11.16
CA ILE A 72 10.58 10.36 -9.88
C ILE A 72 10.24 9.16 -8.99
N VAL A 73 9.59 8.14 -9.53
CA VAL A 73 9.27 6.91 -8.78
C VAL A 73 10.54 6.22 -8.30
N PHE A 74 11.60 6.17 -9.11
CA PHE A 74 12.89 5.61 -8.71
C PHE A 74 13.50 6.37 -7.52
N ILE A 75 13.54 7.72 -7.58
CA ILE A 75 14.03 8.57 -6.49
C ILE A 75 13.19 8.36 -5.22
N LEU A 76 11.85 8.32 -5.36
CA LEU A 76 10.94 8.08 -4.23
C LEU A 76 11.13 6.67 -3.64
N THR A 77 11.48 5.68 -4.47
CA THR A 77 11.79 4.33 -4.00
C THR A 77 13.06 4.33 -3.13
N ILE A 78 14.11 5.04 -3.54
CA ILE A 78 15.33 5.19 -2.73
C ILE A 78 15.02 5.89 -1.40
N LYS A 79 14.25 6.99 -1.42
CA LYS A 79 13.79 7.67 -0.20
C LYS A 79 12.97 6.75 0.69
N SER A 80 12.10 5.91 0.09
CA SER A 80 11.30 4.93 0.82
C SER A 80 12.17 3.82 1.45
N ILE A 81 13.23 3.37 0.80
CA ILE A 81 14.20 2.43 1.38
C ILE A 81 14.82 3.00 2.66
N TYR A 82 15.29 4.24 2.60
CA TYR A 82 15.85 4.92 3.78
C TYR A 82 14.81 5.05 4.89
N PHE A 83 13.60 5.50 4.55
CA PHE A 83 12.48 5.64 5.48
C PHE A 83 12.13 4.31 6.17
N LEU A 84 11.97 3.21 5.41
CA LEU A 84 11.65 1.90 5.96
C LEU A 84 12.74 1.36 6.89
N LYS A 85 14.02 1.64 6.59
CA LYS A 85 15.14 1.27 7.47
C LYS A 85 15.15 2.12 8.73
N LYS A 86 15.01 3.45 8.61
CA LYS A 86 15.02 4.39 9.75
C LYS A 86 13.90 4.10 10.74
N LYS A 87 12.68 3.85 10.25
CA LYS A 87 11.52 3.47 11.10
C LYS A 87 11.51 1.99 11.50
N LYS A 88 12.51 1.20 11.10
CA LYS A 88 12.62 -0.24 11.38
C LYS A 88 11.34 -0.99 11.03
N ILE A 89 10.72 -0.66 9.87
CA ILE A 89 9.48 -1.30 9.43
C ILE A 89 9.72 -2.79 9.15
N ASP A 90 8.90 -3.66 9.72
CA ASP A 90 8.99 -5.12 9.56
C ASP A 90 8.18 -5.63 8.37
N LEU A 91 7.00 -5.04 8.13
CA LEU A 91 6.11 -5.41 7.05
C LEU A 91 5.28 -4.22 6.57
N ILE A 92 4.75 -4.33 5.35
CA ILE A 92 3.91 -3.32 4.73
C ILE A 92 2.56 -3.94 4.40
N LEU A 93 1.47 -3.22 4.72
CA LEU A 93 0.13 -3.48 4.26
C LEU A 93 -0.26 -2.35 3.30
N THR A 94 -0.55 -2.65 2.04
CA THR A 94 -1.08 -1.65 1.10
C THR A 94 -2.56 -1.87 0.85
N THR A 95 -3.31 -0.78 0.82
CA THR A 95 -4.74 -0.77 0.45
C THR A 95 -4.95 -0.46 -1.04
N GLY A 96 -3.85 -0.36 -1.81
CA GLY A 96 -3.89 -0.11 -3.25
C GLY A 96 -3.76 1.37 -3.62
N GLY A 97 -4.07 1.65 -4.88
CA GLY A 97 -3.78 2.95 -5.47
C GLY A 97 -2.35 3.03 -6.03
N TYR A 98 -1.99 4.16 -6.63
CA TYR A 98 -0.63 4.36 -7.18
C TYR A 98 0.32 5.03 -6.17
N ALA A 99 -0.19 5.75 -5.18
CA ALA A 99 0.62 6.44 -4.19
C ALA A 99 1.57 5.48 -3.41
N PRO A 100 1.16 4.24 -3.03
CA PRO A 100 2.03 3.28 -2.37
C PRO A 100 3.14 2.69 -3.24
N VAL A 101 3.16 2.89 -4.56
CA VAL A 101 4.09 2.20 -5.47
C VAL A 101 5.56 2.30 -5.05
N PRO A 102 6.13 3.49 -4.73
CA PRO A 102 7.54 3.57 -4.30
C PRO A 102 7.82 2.79 -3.02
N VAL A 103 6.88 2.80 -2.08
CA VAL A 103 6.99 2.07 -0.80
C VAL A 103 6.94 0.56 -1.02
N CYS A 104 6.04 0.10 -1.89
CA CYS A 104 5.94 -1.32 -2.24
C CYS A 104 7.19 -1.83 -2.97
N LEU A 105 7.77 -1.02 -3.88
CA LEU A 105 9.05 -1.34 -4.52
C LEU A 105 10.19 -1.41 -3.49
N ALA A 106 10.27 -0.44 -2.58
CA ALA A 106 11.25 -0.46 -1.48
C ALA A 106 11.09 -1.69 -0.58
N CYS A 107 9.84 -2.10 -0.31
CA CYS A 107 9.51 -3.31 0.44
C CYS A 107 10.11 -4.56 -0.22
N ILE A 108 9.95 -4.68 -1.53
CA ILE A 108 10.45 -5.82 -2.32
C ILE A 108 11.98 -5.83 -2.31
N ILE A 109 12.63 -4.68 -2.58
CA ILE A 109 14.09 -4.54 -2.57
C ILE A 109 14.67 -4.95 -1.21
N LEU A 110 14.01 -4.56 -0.14
CA LEU A 110 14.42 -4.89 1.23
C LEU A 110 13.98 -6.30 1.68
N ARG A 111 13.36 -7.09 0.80
CA ARG A 111 12.83 -8.45 1.09
C ARG A 111 11.91 -8.50 2.31
N LYS A 112 11.16 -7.42 2.55
CA LYS A 112 10.16 -7.35 3.63
C LYS A 112 8.84 -7.96 3.17
N LYS A 113 7.99 -8.37 4.13
CA LYS A 113 6.67 -8.94 3.81
C LYS A 113 5.71 -7.85 3.33
N LEU A 114 5.20 -8.02 2.12
CA LEU A 114 4.16 -7.17 1.53
C LEU A 114 2.82 -7.88 1.61
N TYR A 115 1.84 -7.22 2.23
CA TYR A 115 0.45 -7.63 2.25
C TYR A 115 -0.37 -6.63 1.45
N ILE A 116 -1.36 -7.14 0.72
CA ILE A 116 -2.25 -6.33 -0.11
C ILE A 116 -3.67 -6.47 0.43
N TYR A 117 -4.42 -5.39 0.46
CA TYR A 117 -5.85 -5.39 0.64
C TYR A 117 -6.54 -4.91 -0.64
N GLU A 118 -7.46 -5.72 -1.16
CA GLU A 118 -8.26 -5.40 -2.34
C GLU A 118 -9.74 -5.41 -1.98
N PRO A 119 -10.36 -4.23 -1.82
CA PRO A 119 -11.77 -4.11 -1.47
C PRO A 119 -12.71 -4.35 -2.67
N ASN A 120 -12.20 -4.24 -3.90
CA ASN A 120 -13.03 -4.18 -5.09
C ASN A 120 -13.24 -5.56 -5.73
N PHE A 121 -14.34 -5.69 -6.49
CA PHE A 121 -14.62 -6.87 -7.32
C PHE A 121 -13.74 -6.98 -8.58
N VAL A 122 -12.94 -5.94 -8.87
CA VAL A 122 -11.96 -5.93 -9.96
C VAL A 122 -10.61 -5.60 -9.35
N ILE A 123 -9.61 -6.43 -9.61
CA ILE A 123 -8.27 -6.16 -9.06
C ILE A 123 -7.70 -4.85 -9.61
N GLY A 124 -7.25 -3.97 -8.71
CA GLY A 124 -6.58 -2.73 -9.05
C GLY A 124 -5.25 -2.97 -9.78
N ARG A 125 -4.88 -2.08 -10.71
CA ARG A 125 -3.65 -2.22 -11.52
C ARG A 125 -2.38 -2.35 -10.66
N SER A 126 -2.24 -1.50 -9.65
CA SER A 126 -1.13 -1.54 -8.71
C SER A 126 -1.11 -2.87 -7.93
N ASN A 127 -2.25 -3.28 -7.37
CA ASN A 127 -2.36 -4.54 -6.63
C ASN A 127 -2.02 -5.74 -7.52
N LYS A 128 -2.50 -5.75 -8.77
CA LYS A 128 -2.18 -6.79 -9.76
C LYS A 128 -0.67 -6.86 -10.05
N PHE A 129 0.00 -5.72 -10.18
CA PHE A 129 1.44 -5.64 -10.41
C PHE A 129 2.23 -6.26 -9.23
N PHE A 130 1.83 -5.98 -8.00
CA PHE A 130 2.51 -6.48 -6.81
C PHE A 130 2.13 -7.89 -6.38
N LEU A 131 1.15 -8.55 -7.01
CA LEU A 131 0.74 -9.92 -6.67
C LEU A 131 1.89 -10.93 -6.68
N VAL A 132 2.82 -10.81 -7.64
CA VAL A 132 3.96 -11.73 -7.74
C VAL A 132 4.83 -11.68 -6.47
N HIS A 133 4.98 -10.53 -5.88
CA HIS A 133 5.84 -10.28 -4.72
C HIS A 133 5.10 -10.26 -3.37
N CYS A 134 3.77 -10.17 -3.36
CA CYS A 134 3.04 -10.13 -2.11
C CYS A 134 3.07 -11.49 -1.39
N HIS A 135 3.05 -11.42 -0.06
CA HIS A 135 2.93 -12.59 0.80
C HIS A 135 1.48 -13.12 0.80
N LYS A 136 0.51 -12.22 0.98
CA LYS A 136 -0.93 -12.51 0.94
C LYS A 136 -1.69 -11.30 0.42
N ILE A 137 -2.87 -11.57 -0.17
CA ILE A 137 -3.86 -10.56 -0.52
C ILE A 137 -5.16 -10.85 0.21
N PHE A 138 -5.67 -9.85 0.92
CA PHE A 138 -6.94 -9.90 1.63
C PHE A 138 -8.06 -9.35 0.74
N CYS A 139 -9.14 -10.08 0.59
CA CYS A 139 -10.27 -9.76 -0.27
C CYS A 139 -11.58 -10.11 0.43
N HIS A 140 -12.71 -9.56 -0.05
CA HIS A 140 -14.04 -9.89 0.47
C HIS A 140 -14.70 -11.04 -0.28
N THR A 141 -14.20 -11.39 -1.47
CA THR A 141 -14.76 -12.44 -2.32
C THR A 141 -13.67 -13.19 -3.05
N LYS A 142 -13.95 -14.46 -3.37
CA LYS A 142 -13.12 -15.27 -4.27
C LYS A 142 -13.31 -14.90 -5.75
N LYS A 143 -14.40 -14.17 -6.10
CA LYS A 143 -14.77 -13.82 -7.47
C LYS A 143 -14.29 -12.40 -7.80
N ILE A 144 -12.96 -12.22 -7.93
CA ILE A 144 -12.37 -10.95 -8.36
C ILE A 144 -12.09 -11.02 -9.85
N LYS A 145 -12.66 -10.08 -10.63
CA LYS A 145 -12.40 -9.96 -12.07
C LYS A 145 -10.92 -9.64 -12.33
N ASN A 146 -10.37 -10.21 -13.39
CA ASN A 146 -8.98 -10.04 -13.84
C ASN A 146 -7.91 -10.51 -12.84
N TYR A 147 -8.31 -11.30 -11.82
CA TYR A 147 -7.38 -11.90 -10.87
C TYR A 147 -6.64 -13.06 -11.53
N PRO A 148 -5.30 -13.08 -11.59
CA PRO A 148 -4.55 -14.16 -12.21
C PRO A 148 -4.67 -15.46 -11.41
N SER A 149 -5.11 -16.54 -12.08
CA SER A 149 -5.36 -17.83 -11.43
C SER A 149 -4.15 -18.42 -10.69
N LYS A 150 -2.95 -18.16 -11.19
CA LYS A 150 -1.68 -18.62 -10.60
C LYS A 150 -1.36 -18.08 -9.19
N TYR A 151 -2.09 -17.07 -8.71
CA TYR A 151 -1.90 -16.48 -7.37
C TYR A 151 -3.10 -16.72 -6.44
N LYS A 152 -4.00 -17.66 -6.77
CA LYS A 152 -5.18 -17.97 -5.93
C LYS A 152 -4.80 -18.46 -4.53
N ASP A 153 -3.66 -19.09 -4.38
CA ASP A 153 -3.08 -19.54 -3.11
C ASP A 153 -2.75 -18.38 -2.15
N LYS A 154 -2.47 -17.18 -2.69
CA LYS A 154 -2.21 -15.97 -1.89
C LYS A 154 -3.47 -15.29 -1.38
N MET A 155 -4.64 -15.65 -1.93
CA MET A 155 -5.91 -15.01 -1.60
C MET A 155 -6.46 -15.47 -0.26
N HIS A 156 -6.75 -14.53 0.62
CA HIS A 156 -7.40 -14.75 1.90
C HIS A 156 -8.69 -13.94 1.97
N ILE A 157 -9.79 -14.62 2.22
CA ILE A 157 -11.09 -13.97 2.35
C ILE A 157 -11.27 -13.49 3.77
N ILE A 158 -11.61 -12.23 3.92
CA ILE A 158 -11.91 -11.58 5.19
C ILE A 158 -13.29 -10.91 5.12
N ALA A 159 -13.92 -10.69 6.26
CA ALA A 159 -15.13 -9.89 6.33
C ALA A 159 -14.87 -8.46 5.82
N PRO A 160 -15.88 -7.77 5.27
CA PRO A 160 -15.76 -6.36 4.92
C PRO A 160 -15.29 -5.53 6.11
N ILE A 161 -14.29 -4.68 5.88
CA ILE A 161 -13.78 -3.72 6.85
C ILE A 161 -14.40 -2.38 6.48
N VAL A 162 -15.50 -2.05 7.13
CA VAL A 162 -16.22 -0.77 6.93
C VAL A 162 -16.54 -0.20 8.29
#